data_dcb0fd05eb2a22dd5632451665a54fbb
#
_entry.id   dcb0fd05eb2a22dd5632451665a54fbb
#
_cell.length_a   1.000
_cell.length_b   1.000
_cell.length_c   1.000
_cell.angle_alpha   90.00
_cell.angle_beta   90.00
_cell.angle_gamma   90.00
#
_symmetry.space_group_name_H-M   'P 1'
#
loop_
_entity.id
_entity.type
_entity.pdbx_description
1 polymer ?
#
loop_
_entity_poly.entity_id
_entity_poly.type
_entity_poly.pdbx_seq_one_letter_code
_entity_poly.pdbx_strand_id
1 'polypeptide(L)'
;MAAERYLAGAATSTGTGVPGVMPNAWPIARTEQATALYGILLAGLIDHPTLNDSIQPILTDLARALTPIGLGTSDYFVTDGDDTAMALACLAGRRKVSIEPMLHFAIDSHFSTYVGELQPSLSVTAHAIHALALLGKPATKASSYLRERQQADGSWSGDKWNGSWLYTTCHTLAALLSTDDCDLKTALTSICADQRADGGWGLIASSSEETAYAVMGLLLLARAGELSAEGRTALKRAATFLEQRYRPFKEETTAVWLAKEPYRPRRVSRAFEISALLALAIEGFVV
;
A
#
# COMPACT_ATOMS: atom_id res chain seq x y z
N MET A 1 -11.09 0.51 18.37
CA MET A 1 -10.69 1.59 19.31
C MET A 1 -9.24 2.07 19.13
N ALA A 2 -8.20 1.24 19.23
CA ALA A 2 -6.80 1.70 19.04
C ALA A 2 -6.51 2.06 17.57
N ALA A 3 -6.96 1.23 16.63
CA ALA A 3 -6.84 1.47 15.20
C ALA A 3 -7.59 2.75 14.76
N GLU A 4 -8.80 2.94 15.25
CA GLU A 4 -9.62 4.12 14.96
C GLU A 4 -8.95 5.41 15.43
N ARG A 5 -8.45 5.42 16.67
CA ARG A 5 -7.72 6.57 17.23
C ARG A 5 -6.44 6.87 16.46
N TYR A 6 -5.76 5.84 15.99
CA TYR A 6 -4.55 6.01 15.20
C TYR A 6 -4.84 6.62 13.83
N LEU A 7 -5.88 6.12 13.15
CA LEU A 7 -6.31 6.66 11.85
C LEU A 7 -6.86 8.09 11.97
N ALA A 8 -7.66 8.35 13.00
CA ALA A 8 -8.15 9.71 13.29
C ALA A 8 -6.98 10.67 13.60
N GLY A 9 -5.95 10.20 14.31
CA GLY A 9 -4.73 10.95 14.54
C GLY A 9 -3.98 11.30 13.25
N ALA A 10 -4.01 10.44 12.24
CA ALA A 10 -3.43 10.73 10.93
C ALA A 10 -4.21 11.82 10.19
N ALA A 11 -5.54 11.81 10.29
CA ALA A 11 -6.41 12.81 9.64
C ALA A 11 -6.23 14.24 10.19
N THR A 12 -5.91 14.35 11.47
CA THR A 12 -5.73 15.67 12.13
C THR A 12 -4.27 16.16 12.13
N SER A 13 -3.40 15.41 11.49
CA SER A 13 -1.97 15.69 11.48
C SER A 13 -1.65 17.02 10.77
N THR A 14 -0.90 17.84 11.44
CA THR A 14 -0.25 19.01 10.88
C THR A 14 1.02 18.70 10.11
N GLY A 15 1.13 17.52 9.53
CA GLY A 15 2.30 17.05 8.79
C GLY A 15 3.43 16.48 9.64
N THR A 16 3.18 16.18 10.89
CA THR A 16 4.22 15.76 11.84
C THR A 16 4.26 14.27 12.12
N GLY A 17 3.70 13.46 11.23
CA GLY A 17 3.58 12.03 11.45
C GLY A 17 4.88 11.24 11.37
N VAL A 18 5.93 11.80 10.80
CA VAL A 18 7.20 11.13 10.60
C VAL A 18 8.19 11.51 11.70
N PRO A 19 8.65 10.55 12.51
CA PRO A 19 9.67 10.82 13.51
C PRO A 19 10.98 11.28 12.85
N GLY A 20 11.62 12.27 13.46
CA GLY A 20 12.87 12.84 12.95
C GLY A 20 12.69 13.88 11.85
N VAL A 21 11.49 14.04 11.30
CA VAL A 21 11.17 15.16 10.41
C VAL A 21 10.76 16.35 11.25
N MET A 22 11.35 17.50 10.98
CA MET A 22 10.99 18.73 11.69
C MET A 22 9.53 19.09 11.43
N PRO A 23 8.73 19.32 12.48
CA PRO A 23 7.35 19.77 12.34
C PRO A 23 7.26 20.99 11.42
N ASN A 24 6.35 20.98 10.49
CA ASN A 24 6.10 22.06 9.53
C ASN A 24 7.23 22.37 8.52
N ALA A 25 8.39 21.71 8.61
CA ALA A 25 9.46 21.88 7.64
C ALA A 25 9.30 20.97 6.42
N TRP A 26 8.62 19.82 6.60
CA TRP A 26 8.38 18.84 5.56
C TRP A 26 6.98 18.25 5.68
N PRO A 27 5.94 18.95 5.25
CA PRO A 27 4.56 18.49 5.41
C PRO A 27 4.27 17.37 4.38
N ILE A 28 4.20 16.16 4.85
CA ILE A 28 3.84 14.96 4.06
C ILE A 28 2.49 14.37 4.48
N ALA A 29 1.64 15.18 5.07
CA ALA A 29 0.37 14.75 5.65
C ALA A 29 -0.52 14.03 4.64
N ARG A 30 -0.55 14.47 3.38
CA ARG A 30 -1.37 13.83 2.34
C ARG A 30 -0.79 12.50 1.89
N THR A 31 0.52 12.39 1.73
CA THR A 31 1.18 11.12 1.47
C THR A 31 0.84 10.11 2.56
N GLU A 32 0.97 10.50 3.84
CA GLU A 32 0.60 9.62 4.95
C GLU A 32 -0.88 9.23 4.92
N GLN A 33 -1.77 10.17 4.62
CA GLN A 33 -3.21 9.91 4.50
C GLN A 33 -3.53 8.97 3.34
N ALA A 34 -3.01 9.25 2.16
CA ALA A 34 -3.26 8.46 0.95
C ALA A 34 -2.70 7.04 1.11
N THR A 35 -1.46 6.91 1.56
CA THR A 35 -0.80 5.60 1.71
C THR A 35 -1.43 4.77 2.83
N ALA A 36 -1.76 5.37 3.97
CA ALA A 36 -2.44 4.67 5.07
C ALA A 36 -3.83 4.18 4.65
N LEU A 37 -4.59 5.04 3.96
CA LEU A 37 -5.92 4.67 3.48
C LEU A 37 -5.87 3.61 2.38
N TYR A 38 -4.85 3.66 1.52
CA TYR A 38 -4.61 2.64 0.52
C TYR A 38 -4.29 1.28 1.15
N GLY A 39 -3.51 1.23 2.23
CA GLY A 39 -3.30 0.00 3.01
C GLY A 39 -4.63 -0.58 3.56
N ILE A 40 -5.53 0.29 4.03
CA ILE A 40 -6.88 -0.12 4.47
C ILE A 40 -7.71 -0.65 3.29
N LEU A 41 -7.58 -0.03 2.11
CA LEU A 41 -8.22 -0.50 0.88
C LEU A 41 -7.73 -1.90 0.49
N LEU A 42 -6.42 -2.12 0.47
CA LEU A 42 -5.81 -3.43 0.16
C LEU A 42 -6.26 -4.52 1.13
N ALA A 43 -6.41 -4.17 2.40
CA ALA A 43 -6.94 -5.06 3.41
C ALA A 43 -8.44 -5.37 3.24
N GLY A 44 -9.14 -4.71 2.30
CA GLY A 44 -10.59 -4.87 2.09
C GLY A 44 -11.44 -4.19 3.15
N LEU A 45 -10.88 -3.24 3.88
CA LEU A 45 -11.50 -2.63 5.07
C LEU A 45 -12.02 -1.21 4.85
N ILE A 46 -11.82 -0.62 3.68
CA ILE A 46 -12.13 0.80 3.44
C ILE A 46 -13.62 1.14 3.61
N ASP A 47 -14.49 0.17 3.39
CA ASP A 47 -15.94 0.31 3.58
C ASP A 47 -16.44 -0.40 4.86
N HIS A 48 -15.53 -0.81 5.75
CA HIS A 48 -15.91 -1.49 6.98
C HIS A 48 -16.62 -0.52 7.95
N PRO A 49 -17.83 -0.86 8.44
CA PRO A 49 -18.66 0.08 9.22
C PRO A 49 -17.95 0.69 10.43
N THR A 50 -17.17 -0.13 11.15
CA THR A 50 -16.44 0.32 12.35
C THR A 50 -15.37 1.38 12.06
N LEU A 51 -14.86 1.44 10.82
CA LEU A 51 -13.82 2.39 10.41
C LEU A 51 -14.40 3.64 9.73
N ASN A 52 -15.69 3.64 9.44
CA ASN A 52 -16.34 4.68 8.65
C ASN A 52 -16.07 6.09 9.18
N ASP A 53 -16.27 6.32 10.47
CA ASP A 53 -16.11 7.64 11.09
C ASP A 53 -14.66 8.16 11.02
N SER A 54 -13.68 7.25 11.01
CA SER A 54 -12.27 7.59 10.86
C SER A 54 -11.86 7.81 9.41
N ILE A 55 -12.47 7.09 8.47
CA ILE A 55 -12.13 7.10 7.05
C ILE A 55 -12.78 8.29 6.32
N GLN A 56 -14.03 8.61 6.60
CA GLN A 56 -14.77 9.64 5.87
C GLN A 56 -14.13 11.04 5.87
N PRO A 57 -13.57 11.53 7.00
CA PRO A 57 -12.82 12.79 6.98
C PRO A 57 -11.61 12.76 6.04
N ILE A 58 -10.86 11.64 6.03
CA ILE A 58 -9.67 11.49 5.17
C ILE A 58 -10.09 11.48 3.70
N LEU A 59 -11.12 10.71 3.33
CA LEU A 59 -11.66 10.70 1.97
C LEU A 59 -12.12 12.11 1.52
N THR A 60 -12.71 12.86 2.42
CA THR A 60 -13.16 14.23 2.14
C THR A 60 -11.98 15.16 1.92
N ASP A 61 -10.93 15.06 2.73
CA ASP A 61 -9.73 15.88 2.60
C ASP A 61 -8.97 15.55 1.30
N LEU A 62 -8.80 14.27 0.97
CA LEU A 62 -8.17 13.83 -0.27
C LEU A 62 -8.96 14.30 -1.51
N ALA A 63 -10.30 14.16 -1.48
CA ALA A 63 -11.15 14.60 -2.58
C ALA A 63 -11.10 16.12 -2.80
N ARG A 64 -11.00 16.90 -1.72
CA ARG A 64 -10.86 18.35 -1.78
C ARG A 64 -9.50 18.79 -2.30
N ALA A 65 -8.44 18.05 -1.93
CA ALA A 65 -7.07 18.39 -2.30
C ALA A 65 -6.69 17.92 -3.72
N LEU A 66 -7.41 16.94 -4.27
CA LEU A 66 -7.17 16.42 -5.61
C LEU A 66 -7.48 17.49 -6.67
N THR A 67 -6.50 17.84 -7.47
CA THR A 67 -6.59 18.80 -8.57
C THR A 67 -6.62 18.11 -9.92
N PRO A 68 -6.95 18.80 -11.04
CA PRO A 68 -6.90 18.22 -12.39
C PRO A 68 -5.50 17.72 -12.80
N ILE A 69 -4.43 18.21 -12.17
CA ILE A 69 -3.05 17.78 -12.43
C ILE A 69 -2.51 16.83 -11.36
N GLY A 70 -3.33 16.37 -10.44
CA GLY A 70 -2.96 15.39 -9.43
C GLY A 70 -3.02 15.89 -7.99
N LEU A 71 -2.48 15.08 -7.10
CA LEU A 71 -2.32 15.33 -5.67
C LEU A 71 -0.82 15.38 -5.36
N GLY A 72 -0.39 16.27 -4.49
CA GLY A 72 0.97 16.30 -3.96
C GLY A 72 0.99 16.05 -2.46
N THR A 73 2.20 15.84 -1.92
CA THR A 73 2.45 15.58 -0.49
C THR A 73 1.86 16.64 0.43
N SER A 74 1.72 17.85 -0.08
CA SER A 74 1.06 19.00 0.57
C SER A 74 0.67 20.05 -0.47
N ASP A 75 0.00 21.15 -0.03
CA ASP A 75 -0.34 22.29 -0.90
C ASP A 75 0.88 23.05 -1.45
N TYR A 76 2.06 22.79 -0.91
CA TYR A 76 3.29 23.52 -1.26
C TYR A 76 4.24 22.73 -2.14
N PHE A 77 3.91 21.48 -2.43
CA PHE A 77 4.71 20.60 -3.28
C PHE A 77 4.04 20.34 -4.62
N VAL A 78 4.87 20.02 -5.60
CA VAL A 78 4.38 19.55 -6.90
C VAL A 78 3.54 18.31 -6.73
N THR A 79 2.56 18.13 -7.61
CA THR A 79 1.77 16.90 -7.65
C THR A 79 2.62 15.73 -8.09
N ASP A 80 2.33 14.55 -7.58
CA ASP A 80 3.02 13.31 -7.93
C ASP A 80 2.03 12.19 -8.26
N GLY A 81 2.52 11.25 -9.06
CA GLY A 81 1.71 10.14 -9.55
C GLY A 81 1.37 9.12 -8.47
N ASP A 82 2.20 9.00 -7.44
CA ASP A 82 2.00 8.01 -6.37
C ASP A 82 0.84 8.41 -5.45
N ASP A 83 0.92 9.60 -4.88
CA ASP A 83 -0.15 10.15 -4.04
C ASP A 83 -1.47 10.27 -4.83
N THR A 84 -1.39 10.69 -6.11
CA THR A 84 -2.54 10.77 -7.00
C THR A 84 -3.20 9.41 -7.21
N ALA A 85 -2.42 8.37 -7.52
CA ALA A 85 -2.93 7.04 -7.76
C ALA A 85 -3.60 6.43 -6.51
N MET A 86 -2.92 6.50 -5.36
CA MET A 86 -3.47 5.98 -4.11
C MET A 86 -4.74 6.72 -3.69
N ALA A 87 -4.77 8.04 -3.83
CA ALA A 87 -5.97 8.81 -3.54
C ALA A 87 -7.14 8.44 -4.47
N LEU A 88 -6.90 8.35 -5.78
CA LEU A 88 -7.93 7.94 -6.74
C LEU A 88 -8.47 6.53 -6.47
N ALA A 89 -7.60 5.57 -6.12
CA ALA A 89 -8.04 4.22 -5.76
C ALA A 89 -8.95 4.24 -4.52
N CYS A 90 -8.59 5.01 -3.50
CA CYS A 90 -9.41 5.13 -2.29
C CYS A 90 -10.73 5.88 -2.54
N LEU A 91 -10.75 6.84 -3.45
CA LEU A 91 -11.94 7.64 -3.78
C LEU A 91 -12.88 6.93 -4.76
N ALA A 92 -12.39 5.95 -5.54
CA ALA A 92 -13.17 5.21 -6.52
C ALA A 92 -14.43 4.58 -5.89
N GLY A 93 -15.59 4.83 -6.50
CA GLY A 93 -16.89 4.37 -6.00
C GLY A 93 -17.43 5.10 -4.76
N ARG A 94 -16.61 5.92 -4.09
CA ARG A 94 -16.96 6.63 -2.83
C ARG A 94 -17.14 8.13 -3.01
N ARG A 95 -16.45 8.68 -3.97
CA ARG A 95 -16.54 10.10 -4.39
C ARG A 95 -16.55 10.19 -5.91
N LYS A 96 -17.12 11.26 -6.43
CA LYS A 96 -17.07 11.55 -7.86
C LYS A 96 -15.68 12.07 -8.20
N VAL A 97 -14.89 11.30 -8.91
CA VAL A 97 -13.53 11.65 -9.36
C VAL A 97 -13.35 11.34 -10.84
N SER A 98 -12.39 12.01 -11.48
CA SER A 98 -11.97 11.78 -12.87
C SER A 98 -10.65 11.03 -12.90
N ILE A 99 -10.36 10.35 -13.99
CA ILE A 99 -9.05 9.71 -14.25
C ILE A 99 -7.99 10.71 -14.74
N GLU A 100 -8.40 11.91 -15.18
CA GLU A 100 -7.50 12.89 -15.79
C GLU A 100 -6.26 13.22 -14.94
N PRO A 101 -6.37 13.37 -13.61
CA PRO A 101 -5.20 13.59 -12.78
C PRO A 101 -4.13 12.49 -12.94
N MET A 102 -4.55 11.23 -13.13
CA MET A 102 -3.61 10.12 -13.31
C MET A 102 -2.97 10.12 -14.71
N LEU A 103 -3.72 10.52 -15.73
CA LEU A 103 -3.20 10.59 -17.09
C LEU A 103 -2.09 11.61 -17.26
N HIS A 104 -2.00 12.60 -16.38
CA HIS A 104 -0.91 13.58 -16.33
C HIS A 104 0.48 12.93 -16.09
N PHE A 105 0.51 11.79 -15.45
CA PHE A 105 1.73 11.03 -15.13
C PHE A 105 1.96 9.84 -16.06
N ALA A 106 1.10 9.65 -17.08
CA ALA A 106 1.22 8.54 -18.01
C ALA A 106 2.43 8.73 -18.94
N ILE A 107 3.26 7.70 -19.02
CA ILE A 107 4.31 7.54 -20.02
C ILE A 107 3.97 6.29 -20.83
N ASP A 108 4.41 6.16 -22.05
CA ASP A 108 3.93 5.14 -23.01
C ASP A 108 3.53 3.77 -22.39
N SER A 109 4.36 3.19 -21.56
CA SER A 109 4.16 1.85 -20.96
C SER A 109 4.06 1.81 -19.44
N HIS A 110 4.18 2.93 -18.74
CA HIS A 110 4.18 3.00 -17.28
C HIS A 110 3.72 4.37 -16.78
N PHE A 111 3.73 4.56 -15.46
CA PHE A 111 3.44 5.85 -14.83
C PHE A 111 4.66 6.35 -14.06
N SER A 112 4.91 7.66 -14.16
CA SER A 112 6.00 8.33 -13.44
C SER A 112 5.53 8.86 -12.10
N THR A 113 6.46 9.06 -11.16
CA THR A 113 6.17 9.81 -9.94
C THR A 113 6.03 11.29 -10.25
N TYR A 114 6.97 11.84 -10.97
CA TYR A 114 6.97 13.26 -11.36
C TYR A 114 7.02 13.40 -12.87
N VAL A 115 6.36 14.43 -13.40
CA VAL A 115 6.40 14.74 -14.83
C VAL A 115 7.85 15.01 -15.26
N GLY A 116 8.29 14.35 -16.31
CA GLY A 116 9.67 14.46 -16.83
C GLY A 116 10.68 13.60 -16.08
N GLU A 117 10.27 12.76 -15.16
CA GLU A 117 11.15 11.83 -14.46
C GLU A 117 11.65 10.72 -15.41
N LEU A 118 12.96 10.44 -15.35
CA LEU A 118 13.59 9.44 -16.23
C LEU A 118 13.53 8.03 -15.68
N GLN A 119 13.51 7.89 -14.36
CA GLN A 119 13.54 6.58 -13.70
C GLN A 119 12.12 6.11 -13.35
N PRO A 120 11.65 4.99 -13.91
CA PRO A 120 10.34 4.45 -13.59
C PRO A 120 10.27 3.95 -12.14
N SER A 121 9.05 3.92 -11.59
CA SER A 121 8.73 3.27 -10.33
C SER A 121 7.71 2.16 -10.57
N LEU A 122 7.98 0.97 -10.01
CA LEU A 122 7.06 -0.16 -10.09
C LEU A 122 5.83 0.09 -9.22
N SER A 123 6.01 0.62 -8.01
CA SER A 123 4.91 0.89 -7.10
C SER A 123 3.96 1.94 -7.64
N VAL A 124 4.46 3.05 -8.17
CA VAL A 124 3.62 4.10 -8.79
C VAL A 124 2.80 3.52 -9.95
N THR A 125 3.45 2.71 -10.80
CA THR A 125 2.75 2.06 -11.92
C THR A 125 1.68 1.09 -11.42
N ALA A 126 1.96 0.31 -10.37
CA ALA A 126 0.99 -0.58 -9.75
C ALA A 126 -0.20 0.19 -9.16
N HIS A 127 0.05 1.25 -8.40
CA HIS A 127 -1.01 2.08 -7.84
C HIS A 127 -1.89 2.71 -8.92
N ALA A 128 -1.27 3.20 -10.00
CA ALA A 128 -2.00 3.78 -11.15
C ALA A 128 -2.89 2.74 -11.85
N ILE A 129 -2.39 1.53 -12.11
CA ILE A 129 -3.19 0.45 -12.71
C ILE A 129 -4.38 0.11 -11.82
N HIS A 130 -4.15 -0.07 -10.51
CA HIS A 130 -5.21 -0.39 -9.57
C HIS A 130 -6.28 0.71 -9.53
N ALA A 131 -5.86 1.97 -9.42
CA ALA A 131 -6.78 3.12 -9.42
C ALA A 131 -7.62 3.18 -10.70
N LEU A 132 -6.98 3.06 -11.85
CA LEU A 132 -7.65 3.12 -13.16
C LEU A 132 -8.60 1.94 -13.34
N ALA A 133 -8.24 0.73 -12.90
CA ALA A 133 -9.13 -0.42 -12.95
C ALA A 133 -10.38 -0.21 -12.07
N LEU A 134 -10.22 0.28 -10.84
CA LEU A 134 -11.34 0.63 -9.95
C LEU A 134 -12.26 1.71 -10.54
N LEU A 135 -11.73 2.57 -11.42
CA LEU A 135 -12.49 3.58 -12.14
C LEU A 135 -13.02 3.09 -13.51
N GLY A 136 -12.91 1.79 -13.79
CA GLY A 136 -13.40 1.18 -15.04
C GLY A 136 -12.57 1.52 -16.28
N LYS A 137 -11.31 1.87 -16.13
CA LYS A 137 -10.37 2.25 -17.19
C LYS A 137 -9.06 1.46 -17.12
N PRO A 138 -9.07 0.16 -17.45
CA PRO A 138 -7.89 -0.68 -17.35
C PRO A 138 -6.72 -0.17 -18.21
N ALA A 139 -5.51 -0.20 -17.66
CA ALA A 139 -4.28 0.27 -18.30
C ALA A 139 -3.44 -0.91 -18.84
N THR A 140 -3.88 -1.55 -19.92
CA THR A 140 -3.30 -2.79 -20.45
C THR A 140 -1.80 -2.72 -20.72
N LYS A 141 -1.29 -1.64 -21.32
CA LYS A 141 0.15 -1.46 -21.58
C LYS A 141 0.96 -1.44 -20.28
N ALA A 142 0.46 -0.76 -19.26
CA ALA A 142 1.12 -0.66 -17.97
C ALA A 142 1.07 -2.01 -17.21
N SER A 143 -0.02 -2.77 -17.36
CA SER A 143 -0.10 -4.14 -16.83
C SER A 143 0.95 -5.06 -17.48
N SER A 144 1.13 -4.98 -18.79
CA SER A 144 2.19 -5.71 -19.50
C SER A 144 3.59 -5.29 -19.01
N TYR A 145 3.79 -3.99 -18.80
CA TYR A 145 5.04 -3.48 -18.26
C TYR A 145 5.39 -4.09 -16.89
N LEU A 146 4.42 -4.24 -15.97
CA LEU A 146 4.65 -4.90 -14.68
C LEU A 146 4.94 -6.39 -14.83
N ARG A 147 4.23 -7.10 -15.72
CA ARG A 147 4.47 -8.53 -15.94
C ARG A 147 5.87 -8.81 -16.46
N GLU A 148 6.34 -8.02 -17.41
CA GLU A 148 7.70 -8.14 -17.97
C GLU A 148 8.79 -7.94 -16.92
N ARG A 149 8.46 -7.36 -15.76
CA ARG A 149 9.38 -7.11 -14.64
C ARG A 149 9.23 -8.07 -13.49
N GLN A 150 8.35 -9.06 -13.63
CA GLN A 150 8.29 -10.16 -12.68
C GLN A 150 9.61 -10.94 -12.72
N GLN A 151 10.17 -11.20 -11.56
CA GLN A 151 11.40 -11.95 -11.43
C GLN A 151 11.14 -13.47 -11.62
N ALA A 152 12.19 -14.24 -11.82
CA ALA A 152 12.08 -15.68 -12.04
C ALA A 152 11.45 -16.43 -10.87
N ASP A 153 11.56 -15.89 -9.65
CA ASP A 153 10.90 -16.40 -8.46
C ASP A 153 9.45 -15.97 -8.32
N GLY A 154 8.95 -15.12 -9.20
CA GLY A 154 7.58 -14.60 -9.18
C GLY A 154 7.40 -13.30 -8.40
N SER A 155 8.42 -12.79 -7.76
CA SER A 155 8.37 -11.53 -7.02
C SER A 155 8.56 -10.30 -7.92
N TRP A 156 8.31 -9.11 -7.33
CA TRP A 156 8.72 -7.81 -7.87
C TRP A 156 9.56 -7.09 -6.82
N SER A 157 10.68 -6.54 -7.25
CA SER A 157 11.60 -5.80 -6.38
C SER A 157 12.30 -4.67 -7.13
N GLY A 158 13.10 -3.88 -6.41
CA GLY A 158 13.87 -2.79 -7.00
C GLY A 158 13.07 -1.52 -7.21
N ASP A 159 12.01 -1.32 -6.45
CA ASP A 159 11.31 -0.03 -6.43
C ASP A 159 12.17 1.07 -5.80
N LYS A 160 12.01 2.30 -6.26
CA LYS A 160 12.84 3.42 -5.79
C LYS A 160 12.34 4.07 -4.51
N TRP A 161 11.10 3.79 -4.08
CA TRP A 161 10.47 4.40 -2.92
C TRP A 161 10.42 3.48 -1.70
N ASN A 162 10.49 2.16 -1.92
CA ASN A 162 10.49 1.19 -0.84
C ASN A 162 11.47 0.05 -1.14
N GLY A 163 12.33 -0.26 -0.18
CA GLY A 163 13.35 -1.31 -0.33
C GLY A 163 12.81 -2.72 -0.14
N SER A 164 11.60 -2.89 0.39
CA SER A 164 11.01 -4.21 0.60
C SER A 164 10.39 -4.74 -0.69
N TRP A 165 10.85 -5.90 -1.15
CA TRP A 165 10.25 -6.61 -2.27
C TRP A 165 8.79 -7.03 -1.98
N LEU A 166 8.45 -7.26 -0.71
CA LEU A 166 7.09 -7.58 -0.28
C LEU A 166 6.13 -6.42 -0.51
N TYR A 167 6.59 -5.18 -0.28
CA TYR A 167 5.81 -4.00 -0.63
C TYR A 167 5.50 -3.96 -2.12
N THR A 168 6.55 -4.05 -2.95
CA THR A 168 6.40 -3.98 -4.40
C THR A 168 5.53 -5.12 -4.93
N THR A 169 5.76 -6.35 -4.44
CA THR A 169 4.99 -7.53 -4.83
C THR A 169 3.51 -7.41 -4.43
N CYS A 170 3.21 -7.03 -3.19
CA CYS A 170 1.83 -6.84 -2.71
C CYS A 170 1.07 -5.83 -3.58
N HIS A 171 1.66 -4.69 -3.86
CA HIS A 171 1.01 -3.64 -4.64
C HIS A 171 0.88 -4.01 -6.13
N THR A 172 1.85 -4.73 -6.67
CA THR A 172 1.75 -5.29 -8.04
C THR A 172 0.66 -6.36 -8.14
N LEU A 173 0.52 -7.23 -7.12
CA LEU A 173 -0.58 -8.19 -7.06
C LEU A 173 -1.94 -7.49 -7.05
N ALA A 174 -2.12 -6.43 -6.25
CA ALA A 174 -3.35 -5.64 -6.24
C ALA A 174 -3.69 -5.06 -7.62
N ALA A 175 -2.67 -4.56 -8.32
CA ALA A 175 -2.81 -4.00 -9.67
C ALA A 175 -3.22 -5.08 -10.68
N LEU A 176 -2.50 -6.18 -10.73
CA LEU A 176 -2.71 -7.22 -11.76
C LEU A 176 -3.97 -8.04 -11.51
N LEU A 177 -4.33 -8.32 -10.26
CA LEU A 177 -5.61 -8.96 -9.91
C LEU A 177 -6.82 -8.12 -10.32
N SER A 178 -6.68 -6.79 -10.31
CA SER A 178 -7.75 -5.90 -10.74
C SER A 178 -7.98 -5.88 -12.24
N THR A 179 -7.10 -6.52 -13.03
CA THR A 179 -7.15 -6.58 -14.50
C THR A 179 -7.43 -7.97 -15.07
N ASP A 180 -7.76 -8.95 -14.22
CA ASP A 180 -8.08 -10.36 -14.57
C ASP A 180 -7.00 -11.10 -15.40
N ASP A 181 -5.73 -10.71 -15.31
CA ASP A 181 -4.71 -11.17 -16.25
C ASP A 181 -3.38 -11.48 -15.56
N CYS A 182 -3.32 -12.57 -14.77
CA CYS A 182 -2.07 -12.92 -14.10
C CYS A 182 -1.95 -14.42 -13.70
N ASP A 183 -0.77 -15.01 -13.95
CA ASP A 183 -0.35 -16.23 -13.24
C ASP A 183 0.30 -15.82 -11.91
N LEU A 184 -0.45 -15.99 -10.82
CA LEU A 184 -0.06 -15.55 -9.49
C LEU A 184 0.57 -16.65 -8.63
N LYS A 185 0.61 -17.91 -9.14
CA LYS A 185 1.09 -19.06 -8.35
C LYS A 185 2.54 -18.93 -7.96
N THR A 186 3.37 -18.41 -8.87
CA THR A 186 4.80 -18.21 -8.60
C THR A 186 5.01 -17.15 -7.51
N ALA A 187 4.28 -16.04 -7.55
CA ALA A 187 4.34 -15.00 -6.51
C ALA A 187 3.88 -15.54 -5.14
N LEU A 188 2.80 -16.34 -5.10
CA LEU A 188 2.35 -17.02 -3.88
C LEU A 188 3.45 -17.90 -3.29
N THR A 189 4.10 -18.70 -4.15
CA THR A 189 5.18 -19.60 -3.74
C THR A 189 6.34 -18.82 -3.13
N SER A 190 6.75 -17.73 -3.78
CA SER A 190 7.83 -16.87 -3.29
C SER A 190 7.52 -16.25 -1.92
N ILE A 191 6.32 -15.70 -1.75
CA ILE A 191 5.90 -15.14 -0.46
C ILE A 191 5.93 -16.22 0.63
N CYS A 192 5.38 -17.40 0.37
CA CYS A 192 5.36 -18.47 1.37
C CYS A 192 6.76 -19.00 1.70
N ALA A 193 7.63 -19.14 0.71
CA ALA A 193 8.98 -19.68 0.89
C ALA A 193 9.88 -18.77 1.74
N ASP A 194 9.65 -17.45 1.71
CA ASP A 194 10.46 -16.49 2.46
C ASP A 194 9.95 -16.26 3.90
N GLN A 195 8.86 -16.93 4.32
CA GLN A 195 8.38 -16.80 5.70
C GLN A 195 9.39 -17.37 6.69
N ARG A 196 9.80 -16.55 7.64
CA ARG A 196 10.78 -16.92 8.66
C ARG A 196 10.20 -17.86 9.73
N ALA A 197 11.10 -18.48 10.50
CA ALA A 197 10.71 -19.45 11.52
C ALA A 197 9.77 -18.86 12.59
N ASP A 198 9.88 -17.58 12.88
CA ASP A 198 9.00 -16.85 13.82
C ASP A 198 7.61 -16.50 13.25
N GLY A 199 7.35 -16.80 11.99
CA GLY A 199 6.08 -16.53 11.32
C GLY A 199 6.00 -15.18 10.62
N GLY A 200 7.02 -14.34 10.76
CA GLY A 200 7.10 -13.03 10.09
C GLY A 200 7.90 -13.04 8.80
N TRP A 201 7.96 -11.89 8.16
CA TRP A 201 8.79 -11.58 6.99
C TRP A 201 9.58 -10.31 7.21
N GLY A 202 10.65 -10.17 6.47
CA GLY A 202 11.42 -8.95 6.43
C GLY A 202 12.77 -9.10 5.74
N LEU A 203 13.26 -8.03 5.14
CA LEU A 203 14.50 -8.01 4.37
C LEU A 203 15.71 -8.38 5.21
N ILE A 204 15.84 -7.86 6.42
CA ILE A 204 16.95 -8.12 7.34
C ILE A 204 16.52 -9.07 8.46
N ALA A 205 15.43 -8.76 9.12
CA ALA A 205 14.80 -9.53 10.18
C ALA A 205 13.28 -9.35 10.06
N SER A 206 12.51 -10.25 10.69
CA SER A 206 11.05 -10.12 10.66
C SER A 206 10.62 -8.78 11.25
N SER A 207 9.83 -8.03 10.49
CA SER A 207 9.22 -6.78 10.92
C SER A 207 7.70 -6.86 10.80
N SER A 208 6.97 -6.10 11.64
CA SER A 208 5.51 -6.07 11.56
C SER A 208 5.04 -5.44 10.26
N GLU A 209 5.74 -4.43 9.76
CA GLU A 209 5.43 -3.75 8.52
C GLU A 209 5.55 -4.67 7.30
N GLU A 210 6.70 -5.34 7.13
CA GLU A 210 6.90 -6.22 5.98
C GLU A 210 6.04 -7.49 6.09
N THR A 211 5.79 -7.98 7.32
CA THR A 211 4.82 -9.04 7.55
C THR A 211 3.40 -8.61 7.12
N ALA A 212 3.02 -7.36 7.37
CA ALA A 212 1.74 -6.85 6.91
C ALA A 212 1.64 -6.82 5.38
N TYR A 213 2.70 -6.46 4.66
CA TYR A 213 2.72 -6.54 3.20
C TYR A 213 2.54 -7.96 2.68
N ALA A 214 3.26 -8.93 3.25
CA ALA A 214 3.10 -10.34 2.91
C ALA A 214 1.68 -10.85 3.17
N VAL A 215 1.12 -10.54 4.33
CA VAL A 215 -0.27 -10.86 4.70
C VAL A 215 -1.26 -10.29 3.70
N MET A 216 -1.15 -9.01 3.35
CA MET A 216 -2.05 -8.38 2.38
C MET A 216 -1.94 -9.03 1.00
N GLY A 217 -0.73 -9.35 0.53
CA GLY A 217 -0.52 -10.08 -0.72
C GLY A 217 -1.20 -11.46 -0.71
N LEU A 218 -1.05 -12.21 0.37
CA LEU A 218 -1.72 -13.52 0.54
C LEU A 218 -3.24 -13.40 0.64
N LEU A 219 -3.76 -12.37 1.31
CA LEU A 219 -5.20 -12.13 1.40
C LEU A 219 -5.81 -11.69 0.05
N LEU A 220 -5.09 -10.92 -0.74
CA LEU A 220 -5.50 -10.61 -2.12
C LEU A 220 -5.62 -11.88 -2.96
N LEU A 221 -4.66 -12.79 -2.88
CA LEU A 221 -4.70 -14.09 -3.53
C LEU A 221 -5.82 -14.98 -2.98
N ALA A 222 -6.09 -14.93 -1.68
CA ALA A 222 -7.22 -15.64 -1.08
C ALA A 222 -8.58 -15.20 -1.65
N ARG A 223 -8.77 -13.91 -1.79
CA ARG A 223 -10.00 -13.32 -2.35
C ARG A 223 -10.17 -13.63 -3.84
N ALA A 224 -9.06 -13.82 -4.56
CA ALA A 224 -9.06 -14.29 -5.95
C ALA A 224 -9.27 -15.81 -6.09
N GLY A 225 -9.35 -16.57 -4.98
CA GLY A 225 -9.48 -18.03 -5.02
C GLY A 225 -8.16 -18.78 -5.25
N GLU A 226 -7.03 -18.10 -5.22
CA GLU A 226 -5.71 -18.64 -5.55
C GLU A 226 -4.88 -19.06 -4.32
N LEU A 227 -5.43 -19.00 -3.11
CA LEU A 227 -4.69 -19.31 -1.88
C LEU A 227 -4.54 -20.82 -1.66
N SER A 228 -3.30 -21.31 -1.65
CA SER A 228 -2.95 -22.70 -1.35
C SER A 228 -3.11 -23.04 0.15
N ALA A 229 -3.04 -24.33 0.50
CA ALA A 229 -2.99 -24.79 1.88
C ALA A 229 -1.76 -24.24 2.63
N GLU A 230 -0.65 -24.08 1.94
CA GLU A 230 0.60 -23.50 2.42
C GLU A 230 0.43 -22.03 2.76
N GLY A 231 -0.22 -21.26 1.86
CA GLY A 231 -0.57 -19.87 2.10
C GLY A 231 -1.50 -19.68 3.31
N ARG A 232 -2.48 -20.58 3.50
CA ARG A 232 -3.34 -20.57 4.72
C ARG A 232 -2.52 -20.80 5.99
N THR A 233 -1.56 -21.71 5.94
CA THR A 233 -0.65 -21.97 7.07
C THR A 233 0.24 -20.76 7.35
N ALA A 234 0.76 -20.13 6.29
CA ALA A 234 1.56 -18.93 6.40
C ALA A 234 0.77 -17.77 7.05
N LEU A 235 -0.48 -17.56 6.64
CA LEU A 235 -1.36 -16.54 7.26
C LEU A 235 -1.61 -16.79 8.75
N LYS A 236 -1.83 -18.04 9.19
CA LYS A 236 -2.01 -18.37 10.61
C LYS A 236 -0.76 -18.07 11.43
N ARG A 237 0.42 -18.40 10.90
CA ARG A 237 1.68 -18.08 11.57
C ARG A 237 1.92 -16.57 11.64
N ALA A 238 1.60 -15.86 10.56
CA ALA A 238 1.68 -14.41 10.52
C ALA A 238 0.74 -13.74 11.53
N ALA A 239 -0.48 -14.24 11.69
CA ALA A 239 -1.42 -13.76 12.69
C ALA A 239 -0.81 -13.82 14.09
N THR A 240 -0.27 -14.98 14.48
CA THR A 240 0.42 -15.16 15.76
C THR A 240 1.60 -14.18 15.92
N PHE A 241 2.42 -14.04 14.87
CA PHE A 241 3.56 -13.11 14.88
C PHE A 241 3.12 -11.66 15.11
N LEU A 242 2.13 -11.19 14.35
CA LEU A 242 1.63 -9.82 14.45
C LEU A 242 0.97 -9.54 15.80
N GLU A 243 0.17 -10.48 16.33
CA GLU A 243 -0.46 -10.35 17.66
C GLU A 243 0.57 -10.22 18.76
N GLN A 244 1.58 -11.09 18.76
CA GLN A 244 2.64 -11.07 19.77
C GLN A 244 3.49 -9.81 19.72
N ARG A 245 3.66 -9.24 18.53
CA ARG A 245 4.46 -8.03 18.31
C ARG A 245 3.65 -6.75 18.30
N TYR A 246 2.33 -6.81 18.33
CA TYR A 246 1.50 -5.62 18.33
C TYR A 246 1.78 -4.73 19.54
N ARG A 247 2.43 -3.61 19.28
CA ARG A 247 2.79 -2.58 20.28
C ARG A 247 2.49 -1.23 19.64
N PRO A 248 1.24 -0.73 19.75
CA PRO A 248 0.77 0.44 19.03
C PRO A 248 1.61 1.62 19.39
N PHE A 249 2.48 2.14 19.33
CA PHE A 249 3.34 3.29 19.67
C PHE A 249 4.80 2.91 19.96
N LYS A 250 5.17 1.62 19.95
CA LYS A 250 6.60 1.25 19.98
C LYS A 250 7.20 1.39 18.58
N GLU A 251 8.44 1.82 18.58
CA GLU A 251 9.22 1.87 17.34
C GLU A 251 9.82 0.50 17.05
N GLU A 252 9.80 0.10 15.79
CA GLU A 252 10.69 -0.91 15.24
C GLU A 252 11.87 -0.23 14.58
N THR A 253 12.98 -0.91 14.47
CA THR A 253 14.23 -0.30 13.99
C THR A 253 14.40 -0.37 12.48
N THR A 254 13.65 -1.22 11.80
CA THR A 254 13.79 -1.40 10.34
C THR A 254 13.17 -0.24 9.59
N ALA A 255 13.94 0.41 8.75
CA ALA A 255 13.49 1.47 7.84
C ALA A 255 13.58 0.95 6.40
N VAL A 256 12.44 0.80 5.73
CA VAL A 256 12.36 0.26 4.37
C VAL A 256 11.95 1.32 3.34
N TRP A 257 11.51 2.48 3.78
CA TRP A 257 11.16 3.59 2.91
C TRP A 257 12.40 4.35 2.47
N LEU A 258 12.42 4.76 1.22
CA LEU A 258 13.58 5.36 0.58
C LEU A 258 13.28 6.81 0.18
N ALA A 259 14.19 7.71 0.58
CA ALA A 259 14.24 9.08 0.11
C ALA A 259 15.71 9.43 -0.12
N LYS A 260 16.24 10.47 0.52
CA LYS A 260 17.70 10.71 0.54
C LYS A 260 18.45 9.68 1.39
N GLU A 261 17.74 9.12 2.34
CA GLU A 261 18.17 8.04 3.24
C GLU A 261 16.99 7.13 3.54
N PRO A 262 17.20 5.90 4.02
CA PRO A 262 16.11 5.06 4.50
C PRO A 262 15.43 5.70 5.72
N TYR A 263 14.09 5.67 5.75
CA TYR A 263 13.29 6.20 6.86
C TYR A 263 12.07 5.32 7.13
N ARG A 264 11.32 5.67 8.19
CA ARG A 264 10.10 4.96 8.58
C ARG A 264 8.96 5.94 8.84
N PRO A 265 7.96 6.01 7.98
CA PRO A 265 6.73 6.77 8.21
C PRO A 265 5.83 6.01 9.19
N ARG A 266 5.95 6.28 10.50
CA ARG A 266 5.30 5.49 11.57
C ARG A 266 3.81 5.28 11.38
N ARG A 267 3.08 6.29 10.91
CA ARG A 267 1.63 6.19 10.72
C ARG A 267 1.28 5.25 9.57
N VAL A 268 2.03 5.34 8.48
CA VAL A 268 1.87 4.43 7.34
C VAL A 268 2.15 3.00 7.77
N SER A 269 3.32 2.74 8.36
CA SER A 269 3.68 1.40 8.84
C SER A 269 2.61 0.83 9.77
N ARG A 270 2.14 1.64 10.74
CA ARG A 270 1.09 1.19 11.68
C ARG A 270 -0.27 0.98 11.02
N ALA A 271 -0.62 1.77 10.02
CA ALA A 271 -1.86 1.56 9.27
C ALA A 271 -1.85 0.20 8.57
N PHE A 272 -0.74 -0.16 7.91
CA PHE A 272 -0.59 -1.49 7.30
C PHE A 272 -0.65 -2.62 8.33
N GLU A 273 0.08 -2.53 9.43
CA GLU A 273 0.08 -3.53 10.50
C GLU A 273 -1.32 -3.76 11.08
N ILE A 274 -2.02 -2.69 11.42
CA ILE A 274 -3.38 -2.76 11.99
C ILE A 274 -4.37 -3.31 10.96
N SER A 275 -4.26 -2.87 9.71
CA SER A 275 -5.14 -3.33 8.64
C SER A 275 -4.95 -4.82 8.36
N ALA A 276 -3.71 -5.31 8.37
CA ALA A 276 -3.41 -6.73 8.23
C ALA A 276 -4.00 -7.56 9.38
N LEU A 277 -3.82 -7.11 10.64
CA LEU A 277 -4.41 -7.78 11.81
C LEU A 277 -5.93 -7.84 11.76
N LEU A 278 -6.59 -6.73 11.42
CA LEU A 278 -8.04 -6.67 11.32
C LEU A 278 -8.56 -7.58 10.19
N ALA A 279 -7.90 -7.57 9.04
CA ALA A 279 -8.27 -8.43 7.92
C ALA A 279 -8.11 -9.92 8.29
N LEU A 280 -7.00 -10.30 8.93
CA LEU A 280 -6.79 -11.66 9.43
C LEU A 280 -7.88 -12.10 10.41
N ALA A 281 -8.30 -11.21 11.32
CA ALA A 281 -9.38 -11.50 12.26
C ALA A 281 -10.72 -11.69 11.56
N ILE A 282 -11.07 -10.82 10.61
CA ILE A 282 -12.32 -10.88 9.85
C ILE A 282 -12.40 -12.14 8.98
N GLU A 283 -11.28 -12.54 8.38
CA GLU A 283 -11.18 -13.72 7.53
C GLU A 283 -10.92 -15.03 8.31
N GLY A 284 -10.92 -14.98 9.66
CA GLY A 284 -10.89 -16.14 10.53
C GLY A 284 -9.52 -16.80 10.68
N PHE A 285 -8.43 -16.05 10.49
CA PHE A 285 -7.06 -16.53 10.71
C PHE A 285 -6.53 -16.25 12.12
N VAL A 286 -7.18 -15.37 12.87
CA VAL A 286 -6.91 -15.09 14.31
C VAL A 286 -7.87 -15.94 15.14
N VAL A 287 -7.36 -16.57 16.21
CA VAL A 287 -8.15 -17.42 17.13
C VAL A 287 -8.64 -16.61 18.31
#